data_387e57fc957e833e60991cb798470ca7
#
_entry.id   387e57fc957e833e60991cb798470ca7
#
_cell.length_a   1.000
_cell.length_b   1.000
_cell.length_c   1.000
_cell.angle_alpha   90.00
_cell.angle_beta   90.00
_cell.angle_gamma   90.00
#
_symmetry.space_group_name_H-M   'P 1'
#
loop_
_entity.id
_entity.type
_entity.pdbx_description
1 polymer ?
#
loop_
_entity_poly.entity_id
_entity_poly.type
_entity_poly.pdbx_seq_one_letter_code
_entity_poly.pdbx_strand_id
1 'polypeptide(L)'
;MGICLDELRLQVIRPTLQHLRAWNLGMENLLLGTAAQESQLGFHLKQGRRHGLGIYQIQPHTHREIWDHYLIDYPPLASKVRGLASQRDFLDHPHSELTTNLRYATAIAWLIYRSADVHKIKEADAANVTLMAQLWHQHFHHGPSATTQDFECSYAQLVSGADPTDSAPRYAGAQLPAHPPAPRNSPGSGGLNGRGARQPTA
;
A
#
# COMPACT_ATOMS: atom_id res chain seq x y z
N MET A 1 11.86 -12.46 -4.32
CA MET A 1 11.30 -11.47 -5.27
C MET A 1 10.12 -10.81 -4.57
N GLY A 2 10.16 -9.50 -4.37
CA GLY A 2 9.08 -8.73 -3.73
C GLY A 2 7.94 -8.40 -4.71
N ILE A 3 7.19 -7.34 -4.40
CA ILE A 3 6.15 -6.80 -5.28
C ILE A 3 6.81 -6.19 -6.52
N CYS A 4 6.16 -6.33 -7.68
CA CYS A 4 6.61 -5.67 -8.92
C CYS A 4 6.73 -4.16 -8.69
N LEU A 5 7.86 -3.58 -9.08
CA LEU A 5 8.16 -2.16 -8.84
C LEU A 5 7.10 -1.24 -9.45
N ASP A 6 6.74 -1.48 -10.72
CA ASP A 6 5.79 -0.64 -11.43
C ASP A 6 4.38 -0.75 -10.83
N GLU A 7 3.97 -1.94 -10.39
CA GLU A 7 2.69 -2.12 -9.73
C GLU A 7 2.67 -1.42 -8.37
N LEU A 8 3.74 -1.54 -7.57
CA LEU A 8 3.86 -0.82 -6.31
C LEU A 8 3.81 0.69 -6.53
N ARG A 9 4.54 1.18 -7.54
CA ARG A 9 4.56 2.59 -7.93
C ARG A 9 3.18 3.09 -8.36
N LEU A 10 2.58 2.42 -9.35
CA LEU A 10 1.42 2.93 -10.07
C LEU A 10 0.09 2.59 -9.39
N GLN A 11 0.01 1.48 -8.66
CA GLN A 11 -1.23 1.03 -8.03
C GLN A 11 -1.31 1.35 -6.54
N VAL A 12 -0.17 1.61 -5.88
CA VAL A 12 -0.13 1.84 -4.44
C VAL A 12 0.40 3.23 -4.09
N ILE A 13 1.69 3.51 -4.38
CA ILE A 13 2.36 4.72 -3.86
C ILE A 13 1.77 5.98 -4.49
N ARG A 14 1.76 6.07 -5.82
CA ARG A 14 1.24 7.24 -6.54
C ARG A 14 -0.21 7.55 -6.20
N PRO A 15 -1.17 6.61 -6.29
CA PRO A 15 -2.56 6.89 -5.92
C PRO A 15 -2.75 7.27 -4.45
N THR A 16 -1.92 6.74 -3.55
CA THR A 16 -1.95 7.11 -2.13
C THR A 16 -1.49 8.55 -1.93
N LEU A 17 -0.36 8.94 -2.53
CA LEU A 17 0.14 10.31 -2.47
C LEU A 17 -0.82 11.31 -3.12
N GLN A 18 -1.46 10.95 -4.23
CA GLN A 18 -2.49 11.77 -4.88
C GLN A 18 -3.72 11.96 -3.96
N HIS A 19 -4.20 10.89 -3.31
CA HIS A 19 -5.28 10.96 -2.33
C HIS A 19 -4.94 11.92 -1.18
N LEU A 20 -3.71 11.90 -0.71
CA LEU A 20 -3.21 12.79 0.34
C LEU A 20 -2.88 14.21 -0.16
N ARG A 21 -2.94 14.46 -1.49
CA ARG A 21 -2.52 15.70 -2.16
C ARG A 21 -1.05 16.04 -1.90
N ALA A 22 -0.20 15.03 -1.91
CA ALA A 22 1.22 15.10 -1.57
C ALA A 22 2.13 14.51 -2.66
N TRP A 23 1.56 14.14 -3.81
CA TRP A 23 2.33 13.52 -4.88
C TRP A 23 3.30 14.51 -5.53
N ASN A 24 4.54 14.11 -5.62
CA ASN A 24 5.57 14.55 -6.54
C ASN A 24 6.53 13.39 -6.78
N LEU A 25 7.31 13.44 -7.85
CA LEU A 25 8.19 12.34 -8.25
C LEU A 25 9.30 12.08 -7.23
N GLY A 26 9.83 13.11 -6.56
CA GLY A 26 10.85 12.96 -5.53
C GLY A 26 10.33 12.16 -4.32
N MET A 27 9.14 12.48 -3.82
CA MET A 27 8.52 11.74 -2.72
C MET A 27 8.16 10.31 -3.12
N GLU A 28 7.66 10.11 -4.33
CA GLU A 28 7.36 8.78 -4.86
C GLU A 28 8.60 7.90 -4.89
N ASN A 29 9.72 8.44 -5.40
CA ASN A 29 10.99 7.72 -5.47
C ASN A 29 11.61 7.48 -4.09
N LEU A 30 11.48 8.43 -3.16
CA LEU A 30 11.92 8.24 -1.77
C LEU A 30 11.17 7.08 -1.11
N LEU A 31 9.85 6.99 -1.27
CA LEU A 31 9.05 5.90 -0.72
C LEU A 31 9.36 4.56 -1.38
N LEU A 32 9.64 4.53 -2.68
CA LEU A 32 10.09 3.32 -3.36
C LEU A 32 11.45 2.84 -2.83
N GLY A 33 12.41 3.75 -2.69
CA GLY A 33 13.72 3.46 -2.11
C GLY A 33 13.62 2.96 -0.67
N THR A 34 12.72 3.57 0.13
CA THR A 34 12.44 3.11 1.50
C THR A 34 11.88 1.68 1.51
N ALA A 35 10.91 1.37 0.66
CA ALA A 35 10.36 0.01 0.55
C ALA A 35 11.40 -1.01 0.06
N ALA A 36 12.28 -0.60 -0.86
CA ALA A 36 13.38 -1.43 -1.34
C ALA A 36 14.36 -1.77 -0.21
N GLN A 37 14.79 -0.76 0.55
CA GLN A 37 15.74 -0.91 1.64
C GLN A 37 15.16 -1.67 2.84
N GLU A 38 13.93 -1.35 3.24
CA GLU A 38 13.35 -1.92 4.47
C GLU A 38 12.88 -3.37 4.31
N SER A 39 12.37 -3.76 3.15
CA SER A 39 11.73 -5.06 2.97
C SER A 39 12.02 -5.75 1.64
N GLN A 40 12.93 -5.23 0.81
CA GLN A 40 13.11 -5.69 -0.57
C GLN A 40 11.77 -5.69 -1.35
N LEU A 41 11.09 -4.54 -1.33
CA LEU A 41 9.78 -4.33 -1.95
C LEU A 41 8.71 -5.33 -1.43
N GLY A 42 8.69 -5.58 -0.12
CA GLY A 42 7.71 -6.45 0.52
C GLY A 42 8.03 -7.94 0.45
N PHE A 43 9.25 -8.32 0.10
CA PHE A 43 9.70 -9.72 0.20
C PHE A 43 9.67 -10.20 1.66
N HIS A 44 9.98 -9.31 2.61
CA HIS A 44 9.89 -9.55 4.04
C HIS A 44 8.90 -8.58 4.69
N LEU A 45 7.73 -9.05 5.10
CA LEU A 45 6.74 -8.22 5.82
C LEU A 45 6.98 -8.17 7.33
N LYS A 46 7.75 -9.12 7.88
CA LYS A 46 8.18 -9.15 9.28
C LYS A 46 9.54 -9.84 9.35
N GLN A 47 10.57 -9.09 9.68
CA GLN A 47 11.93 -9.63 9.75
C GLN A 47 12.29 -10.07 11.17
N GLY A 48 12.23 -11.37 11.43
CA GLY A 48 12.78 -12.04 12.61
C GLY A 48 12.50 -11.33 13.95
N ARG A 49 13.56 -10.91 14.64
CA ARG A 49 13.49 -10.17 15.91
C ARG A 49 13.29 -8.66 15.76
N ARG A 50 13.36 -8.12 14.55
CA ARG A 50 13.03 -6.71 14.29
C ARG A 50 11.53 -6.53 14.42
N HIS A 51 11.11 -5.51 15.17
CA HIS A 51 9.69 -5.26 15.46
C HIS A 51 8.99 -4.44 14.36
N GLY A 52 9.65 -4.17 13.25
CA GLY A 52 9.07 -3.45 12.11
C GLY A 52 8.00 -4.27 11.39
N LEU A 53 6.98 -3.59 10.87
CA LEU A 53 5.82 -4.17 10.24
C LEU A 53 5.66 -3.70 8.80
N GLY A 54 5.27 -4.62 7.93
CA GLY A 54 4.88 -4.37 6.55
C GLY A 54 6.03 -3.99 5.63
N ILE A 55 5.67 -3.48 4.46
CA ILE A 55 6.61 -3.15 3.39
C ILE A 55 7.63 -2.08 3.79
N TYR A 56 7.29 -1.21 4.73
CA TYR A 56 8.16 -0.13 5.22
C TYR A 56 8.80 -0.45 6.57
N GLN A 57 8.60 -1.63 7.16
CA GLN A 57 9.12 -2.05 8.46
C GLN A 57 8.89 -0.99 9.57
N ILE A 58 7.69 -0.39 9.59
CA ILE A 58 7.33 0.65 10.54
C ILE A 58 7.14 0.04 11.92
N GLN A 59 7.76 0.64 12.94
CA GLN A 59 7.66 0.19 14.31
C GLN A 59 6.29 0.57 14.92
N PRO A 60 5.68 -0.29 15.77
CA PRO A 60 4.40 0.02 16.43
C PRO A 60 4.41 1.32 17.24
N HIS A 61 5.54 1.67 17.88
CA HIS A 61 5.65 2.92 18.62
C HIS A 61 5.64 4.14 17.68
N THR A 62 6.40 4.10 16.57
CA THR A 62 6.40 5.19 15.56
C THR A 62 5.01 5.38 14.96
N HIS A 63 4.28 4.28 14.69
CA HIS A 63 2.91 4.36 14.22
C HIS A 63 2.00 5.09 15.24
N ARG A 64 2.12 4.79 16.54
CA ARG A 64 1.37 5.49 17.59
C ARG A 64 1.76 6.97 17.68
N GLU A 65 3.05 7.28 17.65
CA GLU A 65 3.54 8.67 17.70
C GLU A 65 2.98 9.52 16.57
N ILE A 66 2.86 8.97 15.35
CA ILE A 66 2.23 9.65 14.22
C ILE A 66 0.76 9.98 14.51
N TRP A 67 0.02 9.06 15.14
CA TRP A 67 -1.38 9.30 15.48
C TRP A 67 -1.56 10.23 16.67
N ASP A 68 -0.80 10.00 17.74
CA ASP A 68 -1.01 10.65 19.04
C ASP A 68 -0.38 12.05 19.13
N HIS A 69 0.70 12.30 18.35
CA HIS A 69 1.46 13.54 18.46
C HIS A 69 1.50 14.36 17.17
N TYR A 70 1.27 13.76 16.00
CA TYR A 70 1.29 14.50 14.74
C TYR A 70 -0.12 14.70 14.15
N LEU A 71 -0.85 13.63 13.94
CA LEU A 71 -2.17 13.72 13.28
C LEU A 71 -3.23 14.40 14.14
N ILE A 72 -3.06 14.45 15.46
CA ILE A 72 -3.95 15.15 16.37
C ILE A 72 -4.06 16.65 16.01
N ASP A 73 -2.98 17.25 15.54
CA ASP A 73 -2.94 18.66 15.12
C ASP A 73 -3.48 18.89 13.70
N TYR A 74 -3.74 17.79 12.93
CA TYR A 74 -4.19 17.84 11.55
C TYR A 74 -5.46 17.01 11.29
N PRO A 75 -6.63 17.33 11.91
CA PRO A 75 -7.85 16.51 11.81
C PRO A 75 -8.31 16.20 10.37
N PRO A 76 -8.24 17.13 9.40
CA PRO A 76 -8.59 16.81 8.01
C PRO A 76 -7.66 15.77 7.36
N LEU A 77 -6.37 15.77 7.73
CA LEU A 77 -5.40 14.80 7.26
C LEU A 77 -5.61 13.45 7.96
N ALA A 78 -5.83 13.47 9.28
CA ALA A 78 -6.16 12.28 10.06
C ALA A 78 -7.38 11.54 9.48
N SER A 79 -8.43 12.28 9.10
CA SER A 79 -9.61 11.72 8.45
C SER A 79 -9.29 11.03 7.11
N LYS A 80 -8.44 11.63 6.26
CA LYS A 80 -8.01 11.02 5.00
C LYS A 80 -7.21 9.74 5.23
N VAL A 81 -6.27 9.76 6.16
CA VAL A 81 -5.45 8.58 6.50
C VAL A 81 -6.32 7.48 7.10
N ARG A 82 -7.23 7.84 8.00
CA ARG A 82 -8.20 6.90 8.58
C ARG A 82 -9.10 6.26 7.52
N GLY A 83 -9.46 7.01 6.48
CA GLY A 83 -10.24 6.52 5.34
C GLY A 83 -9.52 5.49 4.47
N LEU A 84 -8.20 5.36 4.57
CA LEU A 84 -7.44 4.30 3.90
C LEU A 84 -7.41 2.99 4.68
N ALA A 85 -7.58 3.04 6.01
CA ALA A 85 -7.58 1.86 6.87
C ALA A 85 -8.89 1.08 6.77
N SER A 86 -8.84 -0.22 7.07
CA SER A 86 -10.05 -1.01 7.22
C SER A 86 -10.88 -0.50 8.40
N GLN A 87 -12.20 -0.60 8.29
CA GLN A 87 -13.11 -0.08 9.32
C GLN A 87 -13.02 -0.90 10.60
N ARG A 88 -12.88 -2.21 10.48
CA ARG A 88 -12.97 -3.15 11.59
C ARG A 88 -11.59 -3.42 12.20
N ASP A 89 -10.66 -3.88 11.39
CA ASP A 89 -9.33 -4.31 11.89
C ASP A 89 -8.53 -3.17 12.52
N PHE A 90 -8.74 -1.94 12.04
CA PHE A 90 -8.06 -0.78 12.61
C PHE A 90 -8.46 -0.50 14.06
N LEU A 91 -9.70 -0.77 14.45
CA LEU A 91 -10.16 -0.55 15.82
C LEU A 91 -9.62 -1.60 16.78
N ASP A 92 -9.54 -2.85 16.34
CA ASP A 92 -9.13 -3.97 17.18
C ASP A 92 -7.59 -4.16 17.16
N HIS A 93 -7.00 -4.01 15.98
CA HIS A 93 -5.56 -4.27 15.74
C HIS A 93 -4.94 -3.21 14.80
N PRO A 94 -4.82 -1.95 15.23
CA PRO A 94 -4.41 -0.84 14.34
C PRO A 94 -3.05 -1.07 13.66
N HIS A 95 -2.14 -1.80 14.30
CA HIS A 95 -0.83 -2.09 13.72
C HIS A 95 -0.86 -3.16 12.63
N SER A 96 -1.91 -3.99 12.54
CA SER A 96 -2.04 -5.00 11.49
C SER A 96 -2.16 -4.38 10.10
N GLU A 97 -2.77 -3.19 10.02
CA GLU A 97 -2.88 -2.40 8.78
C GLU A 97 -1.53 -2.10 8.13
N LEU A 98 -0.47 -1.94 8.91
CA LEU A 98 0.88 -1.73 8.37
C LEU A 98 1.39 -2.93 7.56
N THR A 99 0.92 -4.13 7.88
CA THR A 99 1.32 -5.37 7.20
C THR A 99 0.38 -5.76 6.06
N THR A 100 -0.92 -5.53 6.24
CA THR A 100 -1.97 -6.04 5.35
C THR A 100 -2.48 -5.03 4.34
N ASN A 101 -2.28 -3.74 4.61
CA ASN A 101 -2.81 -2.64 3.79
C ASN A 101 -1.69 -1.74 3.27
N LEU A 102 -1.27 -1.99 2.03
CA LEU A 102 -0.16 -1.26 1.41
C LEU A 102 -0.40 0.25 1.28
N ARG A 103 -1.63 0.67 1.00
CA ARG A 103 -1.96 2.10 0.88
C ARG A 103 -1.89 2.80 2.23
N TYR A 104 -2.40 2.17 3.28
CA TYR A 104 -2.29 2.67 4.63
C TYR A 104 -0.83 2.74 5.10
N ALA A 105 -0.06 1.66 4.91
CA ALA A 105 1.37 1.64 5.24
C ALA A 105 2.15 2.75 4.50
N THR A 106 1.84 2.98 3.22
CA THR A 106 2.43 4.07 2.43
C THR A 106 2.07 5.45 2.99
N ALA A 107 0.82 5.64 3.43
CA ALA A 107 0.40 6.89 4.06
C ALA A 107 1.16 7.16 5.37
N ILE A 108 1.34 6.14 6.21
CA ILE A 108 2.11 6.27 7.46
C ILE A 108 3.59 6.52 7.16
N ALA A 109 4.20 5.82 6.20
CA ALA A 109 5.57 6.06 5.78
C ALA A 109 5.78 7.51 5.29
N TRP A 110 4.86 8.03 4.49
CA TRP A 110 4.87 9.42 4.08
C TRP A 110 4.72 10.38 5.26
N LEU A 111 3.87 10.07 6.25
CA LEU A 111 3.69 10.90 7.44
C LEU A 111 4.95 10.96 8.30
N ILE A 112 5.74 9.89 8.39
CA ILE A 112 7.04 9.91 9.08
C ILE A 112 7.95 10.97 8.45
N TYR A 113 8.06 11.00 7.12
CA TYR A 113 8.84 12.04 6.44
C TYR A 113 8.22 13.43 6.59
N ARG A 114 6.91 13.53 6.50
CA ARG A 114 6.21 14.80 6.63
C ARG A 114 6.37 15.42 8.02
N SER A 115 6.28 14.63 9.09
CA SER A 115 6.45 15.10 10.47
C SER A 115 7.85 15.62 10.74
N ALA A 116 8.84 15.16 9.99
CA ALA A 116 10.24 15.61 10.01
C ALA A 116 10.53 16.74 9.00
N ASP A 117 9.51 17.42 8.47
CA ASP A 117 9.64 18.48 7.45
C ASP A 117 10.29 18.04 6.11
N VAL A 118 10.45 16.75 5.88
CA VAL A 118 11.02 16.20 4.63
C VAL A 118 10.06 16.32 3.43
N HIS A 119 8.81 16.73 3.67
CA HIS A 119 7.84 16.99 2.61
C HIS A 119 8.29 18.05 1.59
N LYS A 120 9.39 18.72 1.85
CA LYS A 120 10.03 19.71 0.94
C LYS A 120 10.82 19.07 -0.21
N ILE A 121 11.00 17.74 -0.22
CA ILE A 121 11.58 17.06 -1.38
C ILE A 121 10.78 17.40 -2.63
N LYS A 122 11.46 17.89 -3.68
CA LYS A 122 10.83 18.40 -4.89
C LYS A 122 10.95 17.39 -6.03
N GLU A 123 10.24 17.66 -7.09
CA GLU A 123 10.37 16.90 -8.33
C GLU A 123 11.79 16.95 -8.90
N ALA A 124 12.49 18.09 -8.75
CA ALA A 124 13.89 18.24 -9.16
C ALA A 124 14.84 17.28 -8.41
N ASP A 125 14.47 16.81 -7.23
CA ASP A 125 15.28 15.89 -6.42
C ASP A 125 15.02 14.42 -6.77
N ALA A 126 14.15 14.14 -7.72
CA ALA A 126 13.70 12.78 -8.05
C ALA A 126 14.82 11.83 -8.49
N ALA A 127 15.92 12.36 -9.01
CA ALA A 127 17.10 11.58 -9.40
C ALA A 127 18.23 11.60 -8.33
N ASN A 128 18.06 12.33 -7.24
CA ASN A 128 19.09 12.48 -6.21
C ASN A 128 19.00 11.37 -5.16
N VAL A 129 19.55 10.20 -5.50
CA VAL A 129 19.51 9.01 -4.63
C VAL A 129 20.28 9.25 -3.32
N THR A 130 21.38 9.96 -3.36
CA THR A 130 22.18 10.30 -2.16
C THR A 130 21.37 11.16 -1.18
N LEU A 131 20.62 12.15 -1.65
CA LEU A 131 19.71 12.92 -0.81
C LEU A 131 18.64 12.01 -0.19
N MET A 132 18.03 11.13 -0.98
CA MET A 132 17.03 10.18 -0.48
C MET A 132 17.59 9.25 0.59
N ALA A 133 18.82 8.76 0.40
CA ALA A 133 19.54 7.91 1.36
C ALA A 133 19.79 8.65 2.69
N GLN A 134 20.20 9.93 2.62
CA GLN A 134 20.39 10.78 3.81
C GLN A 134 19.06 10.99 4.55
N LEU A 135 17.99 11.32 3.84
CA LEU A 135 16.65 11.52 4.43
C LEU A 135 16.12 10.24 5.08
N TRP A 136 16.27 9.11 4.41
CA TRP A 136 15.90 7.82 4.97
C TRP A 136 16.70 7.51 6.24
N HIS A 137 18.01 7.65 6.21
CA HIS A 137 18.87 7.36 7.35
C HIS A 137 18.58 8.26 8.55
N GLN A 138 18.31 9.54 8.31
CA GLN A 138 18.09 10.53 9.36
C GLN A 138 16.69 10.41 9.99
N HIS A 139 15.66 10.10 9.22
CA HIS A 139 14.27 10.26 9.65
C HIS A 139 13.46 8.96 9.71
N PHE A 140 13.91 7.92 9.02
CA PHE A 140 13.14 6.68 8.92
C PHE A 140 13.84 5.50 9.58
N HIS A 141 15.15 5.40 9.41
CA HIS A 141 15.93 4.27 9.93
C HIS A 141 16.10 4.33 11.45
N HIS A 142 15.84 3.19 12.13
CA HIS A 142 15.91 3.05 13.59
C HIS A 142 16.89 1.96 14.05
N GLY A 143 18.03 1.81 13.40
CA GLY A 143 18.98 0.75 13.76
C GLY A 143 20.45 1.16 13.59
N PRO A 144 21.36 0.56 14.38
CA PRO A 144 22.76 0.94 14.32
C PRO A 144 23.54 0.40 13.12
N SER A 145 22.92 -0.45 12.30
CA SER A 145 23.65 -1.30 11.34
C SER A 145 23.47 -0.95 9.86
N ALA A 146 22.48 -0.13 9.50
CA ALA A 146 22.26 0.22 8.10
C ALA A 146 22.76 1.64 7.80
N THR A 147 23.41 1.80 6.67
CA THR A 147 24.06 3.03 6.22
C THR A 147 23.34 3.64 5.03
N THR A 148 23.66 4.89 4.70
CA THR A 148 23.18 5.51 3.44
C THR A 148 23.59 4.71 2.21
N GLN A 149 24.78 4.08 2.24
CA GLN A 149 25.28 3.22 1.16
C GLN A 149 24.37 1.99 0.92
N ASP A 150 23.83 1.40 2.00
CA ASP A 150 22.91 0.26 1.87
C ASP A 150 21.62 0.67 1.17
N PHE A 151 21.11 1.88 1.46
CA PHE A 151 19.95 2.43 0.73
C PHE A 151 20.28 2.64 -0.75
N GLU A 152 21.42 3.26 -1.06
CA GLU A 152 21.85 3.49 -2.46
C GLU A 152 22.00 2.17 -3.23
N CYS A 153 22.58 1.13 -2.62
CA CYS A 153 22.67 -0.20 -3.20
C CYS A 153 21.30 -0.82 -3.45
N SER A 154 20.41 -0.78 -2.48
CA SER A 154 19.05 -1.31 -2.62
C SER A 154 18.26 -0.56 -3.68
N TYR A 155 18.41 0.76 -3.75
CA TYR A 155 17.79 1.59 -4.77
C TYR A 155 18.31 1.24 -6.18
N ALA A 156 19.62 1.11 -6.35
CA ALA A 156 20.23 0.77 -7.63
C ALA A 156 19.78 -0.61 -8.12
N GLN A 157 19.69 -1.60 -7.21
CA GLN A 157 19.34 -2.98 -7.56
C GLN A 157 17.85 -3.16 -7.85
N LEU A 158 16.98 -2.52 -7.07
CA LEU A 158 15.55 -2.82 -7.05
C LEU A 158 14.70 -1.73 -7.69
N VAL A 159 15.19 -0.50 -7.78
CA VAL A 159 14.45 0.64 -8.31
C VAL A 159 15.01 1.13 -9.64
N SER A 160 16.32 1.33 -9.74
CA SER A 160 16.94 1.82 -10.99
C SER A 160 17.18 0.71 -12.03
N GLY A 161 17.33 -0.53 -11.60
CA GLY A 161 17.49 -1.69 -12.50
C GLY A 161 16.21 -2.12 -13.20
N ALA A 162 15.06 -1.55 -12.84
CA ALA A 162 13.83 -1.69 -13.61
C ALA A 162 13.90 -0.74 -14.80
N ASP A 163 14.30 -1.27 -15.94
CA ASP A 163 14.28 -0.55 -17.21
C ASP A 163 12.82 -0.14 -17.49
N PRO A 164 12.48 1.16 -17.63
CA PRO A 164 11.12 1.59 -17.91
C PRO A 164 10.58 1.05 -19.26
N THR A 165 11.46 0.47 -20.08
CA THR A 165 11.11 -0.21 -21.33
C THR A 165 10.71 -1.68 -21.15
N ASP A 166 10.98 -2.30 -20.01
CA ASP A 166 10.54 -3.69 -19.69
C ASP A 166 9.12 -3.73 -19.07
N SER A 167 8.47 -2.59 -18.93
CA SER A 167 7.09 -2.44 -18.47
C SER A 167 6.03 -2.57 -19.57
N ALA A 168 6.34 -3.20 -20.69
CA ALA A 168 5.29 -3.74 -21.56
C ALA A 168 4.53 -4.79 -20.73
N PRO A 169 3.19 -4.65 -20.57
CA PRO A 169 2.44 -5.56 -19.72
C PRO A 169 2.60 -6.98 -20.22
N ARG A 170 3.30 -7.83 -19.47
CA ARG A 170 3.45 -9.28 -19.76
C ARG A 170 2.11 -10.02 -19.73
N TYR A 171 1.01 -9.30 -19.59
CA TYR A 171 -0.36 -9.80 -19.60
C TYR A 171 -1.11 -9.61 -20.93
N ALA A 172 -0.45 -9.16 -22.01
CA ALA A 172 -1.07 -9.07 -23.33
C ALA A 172 -1.29 -10.45 -24.00
N GLY A 173 -1.59 -11.49 -23.22
CA GLY A 173 -1.82 -12.84 -23.75
C GLY A 173 -2.69 -13.75 -22.89
N ALA A 174 -3.10 -13.34 -21.70
CA ALA A 174 -4.07 -14.11 -20.93
C ALA A 174 -5.48 -13.72 -21.37
N GLN A 175 -6.01 -14.39 -22.37
CA GLN A 175 -7.45 -14.41 -22.64
C GLN A 175 -8.14 -14.87 -21.34
N LEU A 176 -8.90 -13.97 -20.73
CA LEU A 176 -9.83 -14.35 -19.67
C LEU A 176 -10.68 -15.53 -20.19
N PRO A 177 -10.81 -16.62 -19.44
CA PRO A 177 -11.71 -17.69 -19.84
C PRO A 177 -13.11 -17.08 -20.01
N ALA A 178 -13.70 -17.32 -21.18
CA ALA A 178 -15.06 -16.87 -21.50
C ALA A 178 -15.98 -17.33 -20.37
N HIS A 179 -16.75 -16.40 -19.83
CA HIS A 179 -17.79 -16.71 -18.87
C HIS A 179 -18.68 -17.83 -19.45
N PRO A 180 -18.98 -18.90 -18.69
CA PRO A 180 -19.94 -19.88 -19.13
C PRO A 180 -21.29 -19.19 -19.40
N PRO A 181 -21.99 -19.54 -20.50
CA PRO A 181 -23.26 -18.90 -20.81
C PRO A 181 -24.26 -19.16 -19.69
N ALA A 182 -25.02 -18.13 -19.36
CA ALA A 182 -26.09 -18.20 -18.37
C ALA A 182 -27.07 -19.36 -18.71
N PRO A 183 -27.58 -20.08 -17.71
CA PRO A 183 -28.51 -21.16 -17.96
C PRO A 183 -29.75 -20.62 -18.70
N ARG A 184 -30.09 -21.26 -19.84
CA ARG A 184 -31.30 -20.94 -20.60
C ARG A 184 -32.50 -21.36 -19.77
N ASN A 185 -33.32 -20.41 -19.38
CA ASN A 185 -34.65 -20.71 -18.85
C ASN A 185 -35.46 -21.40 -19.93
N SER A 186 -35.73 -22.68 -19.78
CA SER A 186 -36.70 -23.41 -20.57
C SER A 186 -38.11 -22.97 -20.16
N PRO A 187 -39.00 -22.65 -21.11
CA PRO A 187 -40.39 -22.35 -20.77
C PRO A 187 -41.09 -23.64 -20.32
N GLY A 188 -41.52 -23.66 -19.07
CA GLY A 188 -42.33 -24.75 -18.51
C GLY A 188 -43.67 -24.83 -19.21
N SER A 189 -43.94 -26.00 -19.77
CA SER A 189 -45.24 -26.43 -20.29
C SER A 189 -46.26 -26.50 -19.16
N GLY A 190 -47.40 -25.90 -19.39
CA GLY A 190 -48.53 -25.93 -18.49
C GLY A 190 -49.14 -27.34 -18.32
N GLY A 191 -49.73 -27.57 -17.17
CA GLY A 191 -50.57 -28.71 -16.85
C GLY A 191 -51.62 -28.29 -15.83
N LEU A 192 -52.82 -28.09 -16.32
CA LEU A 192 -54.05 -27.89 -15.57
C LEU A 192 -54.44 -29.18 -14.85
N ASN A 193 -54.98 -29.04 -13.64
CA ASN A 193 -56.10 -29.80 -12.99
C ASN A 193 -55.78 -29.85 -11.48
N GLY A 194 -56.65 -29.54 -10.55
CA GLY A 194 -58.09 -29.55 -10.52
C GLY A 194 -58.50 -29.80 -9.06
N ARG A 195 -59.35 -28.94 -8.53
CA ARG A 195 -60.34 -29.21 -7.47
C ARG A 195 -59.88 -29.69 -6.08
N GLY A 196 -60.37 -29.01 -5.09
CA GLY A 196 -60.56 -29.54 -3.74
C GLY A 196 -60.72 -28.50 -2.66
N ALA A 197 -61.94 -27.94 -2.58
CA ALA A 197 -62.41 -27.14 -1.47
C ALA A 197 -62.42 -27.90 -0.15
N ARG A 198 -62.15 -27.23 0.98
CA ARG A 198 -62.92 -27.19 2.21
C ARG A 198 -62.20 -26.39 3.29
N GLN A 199 -62.79 -25.29 3.67
CA GLN A 199 -62.83 -24.77 5.05
C GLN A 199 -63.89 -25.57 5.85
N PRO A 200 -64.12 -25.38 7.16
CA PRO A 200 -63.56 -24.46 8.14
C PRO A 200 -63.40 -25.03 9.58
N THR A 201 -63.21 -24.14 10.55
CA THR A 201 -63.48 -24.19 12.03
C THR A 201 -62.43 -24.93 12.88
N ALA A 202 -61.87 -24.31 13.88
CA ALA A 202 -62.25 -23.59 15.07
C ALA A 202 -61.02 -22.80 15.60
#